data_600f4b88bce0182dd0edb2f28210668c
#
_entry.id   600f4b88bce0182dd0edb2f28210668c
#
_cell.length_a   1.000
_cell.length_b   1.000
_cell.length_c   1.000
_cell.angle_alpha   90.00
_cell.angle_beta   90.00
_cell.angle_gamma   90.00
#
_symmetry.space_group_name_H-M   'P 1'
#
loop_
_entity.id
_entity.type
_entity.pdbx_description
1 polymer ?
#
loop_
_entity_poly.entity_id
_entity_poly.type
_entity_poly.pdbx_seq_one_letter_code
_entity_poly.pdbx_strand_id
1 'polypeptide(L)'
;MLDYTKDELLSLIERTPEQFNEWKKDRDDIDLSEVDFSGIVLKDVDFSGVDLNSSSFADSDLSLVNFSDADLTSVDFTRANIVECDFTDAILTGADCSYAQMTYCTFAGADMAGCILAESDLSNSDLSSCENLSSARYDNDTQWPDNDMLPEDFDSECADDLSALKDEEDAPIMSDGEY
;
A
#
# COMPACT_ATOMS: atom_id res chain seq x y z
N MET A 1 -20.47 -24.61 -4.92
CA MET A 1 -19.61 -23.43 -5.00
C MET A 1 -18.45 -23.72 -4.07
N LEU A 2 -17.21 -23.63 -4.49
CA LEU A 2 -16.08 -23.89 -3.60
C LEU A 2 -15.87 -22.62 -2.75
N ASP A 3 -16.12 -22.73 -1.44
CA ASP A 3 -15.77 -21.69 -0.49
C ASP A 3 -14.35 -22.00 -0.02
N TYR A 4 -13.40 -21.10 -0.40
CA TYR A 4 -12.02 -21.20 0.03
C TYR A 4 -11.83 -20.54 1.40
N THR A 5 -10.94 -21.10 2.20
CA THR A 5 -10.36 -20.40 3.37
C THR A 5 -9.36 -19.34 2.93
N LYS A 6 -8.98 -18.40 3.81
CA LYS A 6 -7.94 -17.40 3.51
C LYS A 6 -6.63 -18.04 3.04
N ASP A 7 -6.17 -19.12 3.69
CA ASP A 7 -4.96 -19.86 3.31
C ASP A 7 -5.06 -20.51 1.91
N GLU A 8 -6.23 -21.02 1.57
CA GLU A 8 -6.47 -21.59 0.24
C GLU A 8 -6.51 -20.51 -0.83
N LEU A 9 -7.10 -19.34 -0.52
CA LEU A 9 -7.08 -18.18 -1.42
C LEU A 9 -5.65 -17.64 -1.61
N LEU A 10 -4.88 -17.52 -0.54
CA LEU A 10 -3.46 -17.12 -0.64
C LEU A 10 -2.69 -18.08 -1.56
N SER A 11 -2.84 -19.39 -1.36
CA SER A 11 -2.20 -20.38 -2.24
C SER A 11 -2.68 -20.31 -3.69
N LEU A 12 -3.94 -19.93 -3.93
CA LEU A 12 -4.50 -19.75 -5.26
C LEU A 12 -3.90 -18.51 -5.94
N ILE A 13 -3.83 -17.38 -5.20
CA ILE A 13 -3.25 -16.11 -5.65
C ILE A 13 -1.77 -16.29 -6.03
N GLU A 14 -0.99 -16.96 -5.18
CA GLU A 14 0.44 -17.20 -5.41
C GLU A 14 0.72 -18.07 -6.64
N ARG A 15 -0.08 -19.08 -6.89
CA ARG A 15 0.24 -20.11 -7.89
C ARG A 15 -0.48 -19.92 -9.21
N THR A 16 -1.69 -19.39 -9.16
CA THR A 16 -2.59 -19.30 -10.31
C THR A 16 -3.46 -18.05 -10.23
N PRO A 17 -2.86 -16.84 -10.34
CA PRO A 17 -3.59 -15.57 -10.22
C PRO A 17 -4.78 -15.47 -11.19
N GLU A 18 -4.68 -16.04 -12.37
CA GLU A 18 -5.78 -16.05 -13.35
C GLU A 18 -6.99 -16.86 -12.85
N GLN A 19 -6.76 -17.93 -12.07
CA GLN A 19 -7.86 -18.70 -11.48
C GLN A 19 -8.51 -17.95 -10.32
N PHE A 20 -7.71 -17.21 -9.53
CA PHE A 20 -8.25 -16.33 -8.52
C PHE A 20 -9.10 -15.23 -9.17
N ASN A 21 -8.59 -14.53 -10.19
CA ASN A 21 -9.32 -13.51 -10.91
C ASN A 21 -10.64 -14.05 -11.49
N GLU A 22 -10.64 -15.24 -12.06
CA GLU A 22 -11.86 -15.86 -12.59
C GLU A 22 -12.84 -16.25 -11.47
N TRP A 23 -12.35 -16.81 -10.35
CA TRP A 23 -13.15 -17.17 -9.20
C TRP A 23 -13.78 -15.94 -8.53
N LYS A 24 -13.06 -14.81 -8.50
CA LYS A 24 -13.50 -13.55 -7.89
C LYS A 24 -14.65 -12.88 -8.64
N LYS A 25 -14.78 -13.01 -9.97
CA LYS A 25 -15.70 -12.25 -10.83
C LYS A 25 -17.17 -12.20 -10.37
N ASP A 26 -17.63 -13.23 -9.69
CA ASP A 26 -19.02 -13.34 -9.23
C ASP A 26 -19.14 -13.13 -7.70
N ARG A 27 -18.19 -12.40 -7.08
CA ARG A 27 -18.11 -12.22 -5.62
C ARG A 27 -17.77 -10.78 -5.26
N ASP A 28 -18.53 -10.23 -4.31
CA ASP A 28 -18.40 -8.83 -3.88
C ASP A 28 -17.89 -8.70 -2.43
N ASP A 29 -17.80 -9.79 -1.67
CA ASP A 29 -17.51 -9.81 -0.23
C ASP A 29 -16.35 -10.77 0.08
N ILE A 30 -15.19 -10.53 -0.54
CA ILE A 30 -13.99 -11.32 -0.30
C ILE A 30 -13.21 -10.67 0.84
N ASP A 31 -13.06 -11.41 1.94
CA ASP A 31 -12.29 -11.01 3.11
C ASP A 31 -10.91 -11.67 3.09
N LEU A 32 -9.88 -10.85 2.83
CA LEU A 32 -8.46 -11.17 2.95
C LEU A 32 -7.77 -10.26 3.99
N SER A 33 -8.56 -9.69 4.92
CA SER A 33 -8.02 -8.87 6.01
C SER A 33 -7.04 -9.67 6.88
N GLU A 34 -6.02 -8.99 7.39
CA GLU A 34 -4.97 -9.57 8.27
C GLU A 34 -4.16 -10.71 7.62
N VAL A 35 -4.22 -10.85 6.27
CA VAL A 35 -3.41 -11.86 5.56
C VAL A 35 -2.00 -11.34 5.35
N ASP A 36 -1.00 -12.21 5.55
CA ASP A 36 0.41 -11.92 5.30
C ASP A 36 0.79 -12.31 3.86
N PHE A 37 0.98 -11.27 3.01
CA PHE A 37 1.50 -11.34 1.65
C PHE A 37 2.95 -10.82 1.57
N SER A 38 3.67 -10.75 2.69
CA SER A 38 5.02 -10.19 2.71
C SER A 38 5.98 -10.98 1.80
N GLY A 39 6.78 -10.24 1.03
CA GLY A 39 7.74 -10.83 0.08
C GLY A 39 7.12 -11.55 -1.11
N ILE A 40 5.80 -11.44 -1.32
CA ILE A 40 5.11 -12.08 -2.46
C ILE A 40 5.46 -11.37 -3.77
N VAL A 41 5.46 -12.13 -4.87
CA VAL A 41 5.57 -11.58 -6.22
C VAL A 41 4.26 -11.80 -6.95
N LEU A 42 3.53 -10.71 -7.23
CA LEU A 42 2.24 -10.75 -7.91
C LEU A 42 2.26 -9.95 -9.20
N LYS A 43 1.61 -10.50 -10.20
CA LYS A 43 1.38 -9.82 -11.47
C LYS A 43 -0.01 -10.08 -12.00
N ASP A 44 -0.66 -9.03 -12.53
CA ASP A 44 -2.00 -9.09 -13.13
C ASP A 44 -3.08 -9.67 -12.19
N VAL A 45 -2.96 -9.45 -10.86
CA VAL A 45 -3.95 -9.90 -9.87
C VAL A 45 -5.04 -8.85 -9.70
N ASP A 46 -6.28 -9.30 -9.63
CA ASP A 46 -7.45 -8.45 -9.39
C ASP A 46 -7.91 -8.53 -7.92
N PHE A 47 -7.54 -7.53 -7.12
CA PHE A 47 -8.03 -7.32 -5.76
C PHE A 47 -9.13 -6.24 -5.68
N SER A 48 -9.74 -5.86 -6.79
CA SER A 48 -10.74 -4.80 -6.76
C SER A 48 -11.90 -5.11 -5.80
N GLY A 49 -12.25 -4.17 -4.93
CA GLY A 49 -13.32 -4.32 -3.94
C GLY A 49 -13.07 -5.39 -2.87
N VAL A 50 -11.85 -5.91 -2.72
CA VAL A 50 -11.49 -6.90 -1.69
C VAL A 50 -11.20 -6.19 -0.37
N ASP A 51 -11.64 -6.78 0.75
CA ASP A 51 -11.20 -6.37 2.08
C ASP A 51 -9.79 -6.92 2.35
N LEU A 52 -8.81 -6.02 2.38
CA LEU A 52 -7.40 -6.25 2.67
C LEU A 52 -6.95 -5.50 3.94
N ASN A 53 -7.90 -5.06 4.76
CA ASN A 53 -7.62 -4.31 5.98
C ASN A 53 -6.56 -5.00 6.85
N SER A 54 -5.55 -4.23 7.28
CA SER A 54 -4.47 -4.73 8.15
C SER A 54 -3.69 -5.92 7.58
N SER A 55 -3.75 -6.16 6.27
CA SER A 55 -2.88 -7.15 5.60
C SER A 55 -1.46 -6.60 5.41
N SER A 56 -0.49 -7.47 5.16
CA SER A 56 0.89 -7.07 4.90
C SER A 56 1.32 -7.45 3.49
N PHE A 57 1.83 -6.48 2.74
CA PHE A 57 2.55 -6.63 1.47
C PHE A 57 4.00 -6.12 1.62
N ALA A 58 4.55 -6.12 2.85
CA ALA A 58 5.91 -5.66 3.08
C ALA A 58 6.92 -6.44 2.23
N ASP A 59 7.91 -5.73 1.66
CA ASP A 59 8.97 -6.31 0.82
C ASP A 59 8.46 -7.07 -0.43
N SER A 60 7.21 -6.85 -0.88
CA SER A 60 6.61 -7.52 -2.04
C SER A 60 6.96 -6.85 -3.37
N ASP A 61 6.86 -7.63 -4.47
CA ASP A 61 6.92 -7.14 -5.85
C ASP A 61 5.53 -7.24 -6.50
N LEU A 62 4.89 -6.09 -6.73
CA LEU A 62 3.54 -6.00 -7.28
C LEU A 62 3.56 -5.27 -8.63
N SER A 63 3.07 -5.90 -9.68
CA SER A 63 2.97 -5.27 -11.00
C SER A 63 1.62 -5.51 -11.65
N LEU A 64 1.02 -4.44 -12.19
CA LEU A 64 -0.29 -4.49 -12.85
C LEU A 64 -1.40 -5.07 -11.93
N VAL A 65 -1.29 -4.88 -10.62
CA VAL A 65 -2.30 -5.33 -9.65
C VAL A 65 -3.41 -4.29 -9.58
N ASN A 66 -4.64 -4.77 -9.60
CA ASN A 66 -5.82 -3.93 -9.46
C ASN A 66 -6.32 -3.94 -8.01
N PHE A 67 -6.18 -2.80 -7.33
CA PHE A 67 -6.69 -2.54 -5.98
C PHE A 67 -7.86 -1.55 -5.97
N SER A 68 -8.50 -1.31 -7.13
CA SER A 68 -9.60 -0.34 -7.18
C SER A 68 -10.74 -0.72 -6.23
N ASP A 69 -11.33 0.26 -5.54
CA ASP A 69 -12.38 0.05 -4.54
C ASP A 69 -11.98 -0.87 -3.36
N ALA A 70 -10.72 -1.30 -3.23
CA ALA A 70 -10.28 -2.18 -2.14
C ALA A 70 -10.20 -1.44 -0.80
N ASP A 71 -10.51 -2.15 0.30
CA ASP A 71 -10.20 -1.67 1.64
C ASP A 71 -8.76 -2.04 2.02
N LEU A 72 -7.87 -1.05 1.93
CA LEU A 72 -6.46 -1.12 2.28
C LEU A 72 -6.16 -0.37 3.59
N THR A 73 -7.17 -0.20 4.45
CA THR A 73 -6.99 0.49 5.74
C THR A 73 -5.90 -0.20 6.57
N SER A 74 -4.92 0.58 7.03
CA SER A 74 -3.80 0.09 7.84
C SER A 74 -2.99 -1.05 7.19
N VAL A 75 -2.99 -1.15 5.88
CA VAL A 75 -2.15 -2.12 5.16
C VAL A 75 -0.67 -1.74 5.32
N ASP A 76 0.19 -2.74 5.38
CA ASP A 76 1.64 -2.57 5.38
C ASP A 76 2.21 -2.81 3.98
N PHE A 77 2.66 -1.74 3.30
CA PHE A 77 3.41 -1.77 2.04
C PHE A 77 4.88 -1.41 2.22
N THR A 78 5.40 -1.47 3.44
CA THR A 78 6.78 -1.07 3.73
C THR A 78 7.77 -1.76 2.79
N ARG A 79 8.62 -0.99 2.10
CA ARG A 79 9.62 -1.48 1.14
C ARG A 79 9.07 -2.28 -0.05
N ALA A 80 7.77 -2.25 -0.30
CA ALA A 80 7.19 -2.91 -1.46
C ALA A 80 7.60 -2.20 -2.77
N ASN A 81 7.79 -2.99 -3.82
CA ASN A 81 7.94 -2.49 -5.19
C ASN A 81 6.60 -2.61 -5.93
N ILE A 82 5.95 -1.49 -6.18
CA ILE A 82 4.57 -1.40 -6.69
C ILE A 82 4.61 -0.61 -8.00
N VAL A 83 4.40 -1.30 -9.13
CA VAL A 83 4.56 -0.71 -10.46
C VAL A 83 3.31 -0.90 -11.30
N GLU A 84 2.82 0.18 -11.92
CA GLU A 84 1.66 0.16 -12.82
C GLU A 84 0.39 -0.43 -12.15
N CYS A 85 0.20 -0.20 -10.84
CA CYS A 85 -0.96 -0.68 -10.08
C CYS A 85 -2.08 0.37 -10.05
N ASP A 86 -3.32 -0.11 -9.92
CA ASP A 86 -4.52 0.72 -9.90
C ASP A 86 -5.09 0.76 -8.46
N PHE A 87 -5.08 1.96 -7.85
CA PHE A 87 -5.67 2.25 -6.54
C PHE A 87 -6.90 3.16 -6.64
N THR A 88 -7.56 3.21 -7.80
CA THR A 88 -8.73 4.06 -8.00
C THR A 88 -9.80 3.76 -6.94
N ASP A 89 -10.29 4.80 -6.24
CA ASP A 89 -11.30 4.72 -5.19
C ASP A 89 -10.93 3.77 -4.01
N ALA A 90 -9.65 3.35 -3.87
CA ALA A 90 -9.19 2.52 -2.76
C ALA A 90 -9.11 3.30 -1.44
N ILE A 91 -9.32 2.62 -0.30
CA ILE A 91 -9.19 3.21 1.03
C ILE A 91 -7.81 2.88 1.59
N LEU A 92 -6.89 3.86 1.57
CA LEU A 92 -5.52 3.74 2.09
C LEU A 92 -5.35 4.41 3.46
N THR A 93 -6.44 4.64 4.20
CA THR A 93 -6.41 5.30 5.49
C THR A 93 -5.44 4.61 6.46
N GLY A 94 -4.40 5.34 6.90
CA GLY A 94 -3.40 4.83 7.83
C GLY A 94 -2.49 3.74 7.28
N ALA A 95 -2.47 3.53 5.97
CA ALA A 95 -1.53 2.59 5.32
C ALA A 95 -0.07 3.02 5.54
N ASP A 96 0.83 2.07 5.73
CA ASP A 96 2.27 2.32 5.80
C ASP A 96 2.93 1.99 4.46
N CYS A 97 3.29 3.03 3.73
CA CYS A 97 3.99 2.95 2.45
C CYS A 97 5.46 3.44 2.57
N SER A 98 6.04 3.42 3.78
CA SER A 98 7.41 3.86 4.00
C SER A 98 8.39 3.03 3.17
N TYR A 99 9.32 3.73 2.50
CA TYR A 99 10.33 3.13 1.61
C TYR A 99 9.75 2.39 0.39
N ALA A 100 8.44 2.45 0.15
CA ALA A 100 7.83 1.79 -1.01
C ALA A 100 8.15 2.52 -2.31
N GLN A 101 8.33 1.76 -3.39
CA GLN A 101 8.37 2.29 -4.75
C GLN A 101 6.98 2.13 -5.36
N MET A 102 6.25 3.23 -5.50
CA MET A 102 4.87 3.24 -6.03
C MET A 102 4.84 4.05 -7.33
N THR A 103 5.47 3.49 -8.38
CA THR A 103 5.69 4.22 -9.64
C THR A 103 4.69 3.82 -10.72
N TYR A 104 4.27 4.81 -11.52
CA TYR A 104 3.29 4.64 -12.60
C TYR A 104 1.92 4.13 -12.11
N CYS A 105 1.59 4.37 -10.84
CA CYS A 105 0.31 4.00 -10.25
C CYS A 105 -0.74 5.08 -10.46
N THR A 106 -2.03 4.72 -10.37
CA THR A 106 -3.13 5.69 -10.31
C THR A 106 -3.81 5.65 -8.94
N PHE A 107 -4.08 6.84 -8.38
CA PHE A 107 -4.73 7.03 -7.09
C PHE A 107 -6.01 7.88 -7.22
N ALA A 108 -6.65 7.85 -8.39
CA ALA A 108 -7.86 8.63 -8.62
C ALA A 108 -8.95 8.28 -7.58
N GLY A 109 -9.41 9.26 -6.78
CA GLY A 109 -10.40 9.06 -5.71
C GLY A 109 -9.91 8.26 -4.50
N ALA A 110 -8.66 7.80 -4.48
CA ALA A 110 -8.14 7.06 -3.33
C ALA A 110 -8.07 7.92 -2.06
N ASP A 111 -8.52 7.38 -0.92
CA ASP A 111 -8.44 8.06 0.38
C ASP A 111 -7.10 7.76 1.06
N MET A 112 -6.22 8.77 1.11
CA MET A 112 -4.87 8.67 1.69
C MET A 112 -4.77 9.26 3.10
N ALA A 113 -5.88 9.36 3.84
CA ALA A 113 -5.90 9.95 5.18
C ALA A 113 -4.91 9.24 6.13
N GLY A 114 -3.94 10.00 6.65
CA GLY A 114 -2.94 9.47 7.60
C GLY A 114 -2.01 8.39 7.03
N CYS A 115 -1.99 8.19 5.71
CA CYS A 115 -1.02 7.32 5.05
C CYS A 115 0.41 7.77 5.35
N ILE A 116 1.34 6.84 5.56
CA ILE A 116 2.75 7.13 5.82
C ILE A 116 3.53 6.90 4.53
N LEU A 117 4.18 7.95 4.03
CA LEU A 117 4.90 8.00 2.76
C LEU A 117 6.40 8.31 2.93
N ALA A 118 6.94 8.17 4.14
CA ALA A 118 8.33 8.48 4.43
C ALA A 118 9.29 7.70 3.52
N GLU A 119 10.22 8.40 2.86
CA GLU A 119 11.21 7.83 1.93
C GLU A 119 10.59 7.00 0.78
N SER A 120 9.30 7.21 0.46
CA SER A 120 8.64 6.54 -0.67
C SER A 120 8.93 7.23 -2.01
N ASP A 121 8.84 6.47 -3.10
CA ASP A 121 8.95 6.98 -4.47
C ASP A 121 7.58 6.87 -5.17
N LEU A 122 6.93 8.03 -5.40
CA LEU A 122 5.66 8.18 -6.10
C LEU A 122 5.85 8.73 -7.52
N SER A 123 7.09 8.73 -8.03
CA SER A 123 7.43 9.31 -9.33
C SER A 123 6.55 8.72 -10.45
N ASN A 124 6.05 9.58 -11.32
CA ASN A 124 5.19 9.25 -12.45
C ASN A 124 3.83 8.64 -12.07
N SER A 125 3.42 8.69 -10.80
CA SER A 125 2.10 8.25 -10.36
C SER A 125 1.09 9.41 -10.37
N ASP A 126 -0.17 9.11 -10.69
CA ASP A 126 -1.24 10.10 -10.74
C ASP A 126 -1.99 10.18 -9.41
N LEU A 127 -1.71 11.23 -8.64
CA LEU A 127 -2.39 11.57 -7.39
C LEU A 127 -3.30 12.79 -7.55
N SER A 128 -3.48 13.31 -8.76
CA SER A 128 -4.15 14.61 -9.02
C SER A 128 -5.56 14.72 -8.45
N SER A 129 -6.24 13.60 -8.26
CA SER A 129 -7.60 13.52 -7.71
C SER A 129 -7.73 12.61 -6.49
N CYS A 130 -6.62 12.23 -5.83
CA CYS A 130 -6.70 11.51 -4.58
C CYS A 130 -7.25 12.40 -3.46
N GLU A 131 -7.82 11.78 -2.44
CA GLU A 131 -8.44 12.46 -1.31
C GLU A 131 -7.53 12.44 -0.08
N ASN A 132 -7.63 13.48 0.76
CA ASN A 132 -6.99 13.58 2.08
C ASN A 132 -5.45 13.46 2.08
N LEU A 133 -4.75 13.67 0.93
CA LEU A 133 -3.30 13.62 0.85
C LEU A 133 -2.63 14.63 1.80
N SER A 134 -3.28 15.78 2.07
CA SER A 134 -2.79 16.79 3.02
C SER A 134 -2.69 16.30 4.47
N SER A 135 -3.30 15.17 4.81
CA SER A 135 -3.18 14.53 6.13
C SER A 135 -2.22 13.33 6.13
N ALA A 136 -1.64 12.99 4.98
CA ALA A 136 -0.59 11.99 4.91
C ALA A 136 0.69 12.48 5.58
N ARG A 137 1.51 11.56 6.05
CA ARG A 137 2.77 11.82 6.72
C ARG A 137 3.91 11.47 5.77
N TYR A 138 4.77 12.43 5.46
CA TYR A 138 5.88 12.29 4.53
C TYR A 138 7.09 13.09 5.01
N ASP A 139 8.24 12.86 4.41
CA ASP A 139 9.49 13.55 4.75
C ASP A 139 10.17 14.17 3.51
N ASN A 140 11.36 14.74 3.73
CA ASN A 140 12.12 15.38 2.65
C ASN A 140 12.70 14.38 1.63
N ASP A 141 12.71 13.09 1.93
CA ASP A 141 13.22 12.03 1.07
C ASP A 141 12.09 11.39 0.23
N THR A 142 10.83 11.74 0.51
CA THR A 142 9.67 11.34 -0.31
C THR A 142 9.77 11.95 -1.72
N GLN A 143 9.72 11.10 -2.75
CA GLN A 143 9.81 11.51 -4.14
C GLN A 143 8.41 11.65 -4.74
N TRP A 144 8.04 12.88 -5.09
CA TRP A 144 6.75 13.22 -5.67
C TRP A 144 6.77 13.18 -7.20
N PRO A 145 5.62 12.95 -7.86
CA PRO A 145 5.51 13.14 -9.31
C PRO A 145 5.54 14.62 -9.70
N ASP A 146 5.39 14.90 -11.00
CA ASP A 146 5.26 16.28 -11.48
C ASP A 146 4.02 16.97 -10.88
N ASN A 147 4.07 18.29 -10.71
CA ASN A 147 3.03 19.05 -10.01
C ASN A 147 1.62 18.94 -10.62
N ASP A 148 1.47 18.61 -11.90
CA ASP A 148 0.19 18.37 -12.55
C ASP A 148 -0.42 16.99 -12.21
N MET A 149 0.35 16.12 -11.57
CA MET A 149 -0.05 14.83 -11.03
C MET A 149 -0.39 14.89 -9.53
N LEU A 150 -0.35 16.07 -8.91
CA LEU A 150 -0.69 16.30 -7.50
C LEU A 150 -2.00 17.07 -7.37
N PRO A 151 -2.74 16.95 -6.25
CA PRO A 151 -3.90 17.79 -5.99
C PRO A 151 -3.54 19.28 -6.02
N GLU A 152 -4.42 20.14 -6.55
CA GLU A 152 -4.17 21.55 -6.77
C GLU A 152 -3.76 22.31 -5.48
N ASP A 153 -4.28 21.89 -4.33
CA ASP A 153 -4.03 22.51 -3.02
C ASP A 153 -2.94 21.79 -2.19
N PHE A 154 -2.26 20.80 -2.76
CA PHE A 154 -1.23 20.05 -2.04
C PHE A 154 0.12 20.76 -2.10
N ASP A 155 0.75 20.96 -0.94
CA ASP A 155 2.08 21.55 -0.80
C ASP A 155 3.07 20.51 -0.26
N SER A 156 3.87 19.94 -1.15
CA SER A 156 4.88 18.94 -0.82
C SER A 156 6.09 19.50 -0.03
N GLU A 157 6.22 20.83 0.09
CA GLU A 157 7.27 21.46 0.89
C GLU A 157 6.91 21.53 2.39
N CYS A 158 5.66 21.22 2.75
CA CYS A 158 5.19 21.19 4.13
C CYS A 158 5.37 19.80 4.78
N ALA A 159 6.51 19.16 4.57
CA ALA A 159 6.79 17.85 5.16
C ALA A 159 6.73 17.88 6.69
N ASP A 160 6.02 16.94 7.29
CA ASP A 160 6.15 16.66 8.71
C ASP A 160 7.56 16.16 9.00
N ASP A 161 8.21 16.72 10.04
CA ASP A 161 9.52 16.23 10.47
C ASP A 161 9.35 14.84 11.13
N LEU A 162 9.37 13.81 10.30
CA LEU A 162 9.34 12.41 10.75
C LEU A 162 10.69 11.91 11.29
N SER A 163 11.70 12.78 11.37
CA SER A 163 13.01 12.43 11.93
C SER A 163 12.91 11.88 13.37
N ALA A 164 11.88 12.28 14.12
CA ALA A 164 11.61 11.77 15.46
C ALA A 164 11.17 10.29 15.50
N LEU A 165 10.73 9.69 14.40
CA LEU A 165 10.36 8.27 14.34
C LEU A 165 11.57 7.37 14.07
N LYS A 166 12.68 7.92 13.56
CA LYS A 166 13.92 7.17 13.29
C LYS A 166 14.70 6.82 14.58
N ASP A 167 14.44 7.53 15.69
CA ASP A 167 15.20 7.39 16.93
C ASP A 167 14.76 6.21 17.83
N GLU A 168 13.63 5.55 17.51
CA GLU A 168 13.15 4.41 18.34
C GLU A 168 13.71 3.05 17.91
N GLU A 169 14.17 2.88 16.66
CA GLU A 169 14.78 1.62 16.19
C GLU A 169 16.27 1.49 16.57
N ASP A 170 16.98 2.59 16.86
CA ASP A 170 18.41 2.61 17.20
C ASP A 170 18.69 2.79 18.70
N ALA A 171 17.71 2.58 19.58
CA ALA A 171 17.96 2.60 21.02
C ALA A 171 18.92 1.45 21.40
N PRO A 172 20.13 1.73 21.94
CA PRO A 172 21.07 0.68 22.30
C PRO A 172 20.42 -0.17 23.40
N ILE A 173 20.35 -1.48 23.15
CA ILE A 173 19.97 -2.46 24.16
C ILE A 173 20.96 -2.26 25.33
N MET A 174 20.51 -1.60 26.37
CA MET A 174 21.24 -1.52 27.60
C MET A 174 21.34 -2.96 28.15
N SER A 175 22.48 -3.58 27.92
CA SER A 175 22.81 -4.84 28.59
C SER A 175 22.91 -4.52 30.07
N ASP A 176 21.90 -4.88 30.85
CA ASP A 176 21.99 -4.94 32.27
C ASP A 176 23.06 -6.00 32.64
N GLY A 177 24.29 -5.53 32.72
CA GLY A 177 25.41 -6.29 33.24
C GLY A 177 25.46 -6.10 34.72
N GLU A 178 25.50 -7.22 35.39
CA GLU A 178 26.18 -7.49 36.68
C GLU A 178 25.60 -6.85 37.96
N TYR A 179 24.97 -7.73 38.73
CA TYR A 179 25.39 -7.92 40.13
C TYR A 179 25.20 -9.40 40.50
#